data_efa0000ac823fd8270fa79f61313eb0c
#
_entry.id   efa0000ac823fd8270fa79f61313eb0c
#
_cell.length_a   1.000
_cell.length_b   1.000
_cell.length_c   1.000
_cell.angle_alpha   90.00
_cell.angle_beta   90.00
_cell.angle_gamma   90.00
#
_symmetry.space_group_name_H-M   'P 1'
#
loop_
_entity.id
_entity.type
_entity.pdbx_description
1 polymer ?
#
loop_
_entity_poly.entity_id
_entity_poly.type
_entity_poly.pdbx_seq_one_letter_code
_entity_poly.pdbx_strand_id
1 'polypeptide(L)'
;MITVQKQNVANWLLAEYLATSHAVNEKIRLFERKYGQTWDEFSKAVEAASEEDFAQWDDYIEWKAYIKTAKDLAFKINEVRHGNFKVA
;
A
#
# COMPACT_ATOMS: atom_id res chain seq x y z
N MET A 1 29.57 -23.60 -2.33
CA MET A 1 28.12 -23.46 -2.09
C MET A 1 27.82 -22.22 -1.26
N ILE A 2 26.94 -21.37 -1.73
CA ILE A 2 26.56 -20.16 -0.99
C ILE A 2 25.38 -20.51 -0.08
N THR A 3 25.55 -20.30 1.22
CA THR A 3 24.46 -20.50 2.17
C THR A 3 23.83 -19.17 2.50
N VAL A 4 22.52 -19.04 2.21
CA VAL A 4 21.75 -17.84 2.53
C VAL A 4 21.04 -18.04 3.84
N GLN A 5 21.35 -17.21 4.83
CA GLN A 5 20.71 -17.28 6.14
C GLN A 5 19.34 -16.59 6.09
N LYS A 6 18.37 -17.17 6.79
CA LYS A 6 17.01 -16.65 6.86
C LYS A 6 16.97 -15.18 7.33
N GLN A 7 17.82 -14.82 8.29
CA GLN A 7 17.91 -13.45 8.82
C GLN A 7 18.35 -12.46 7.73
N ASN A 8 19.28 -12.85 6.86
CA ASN A 8 19.72 -11.98 5.75
C ASN A 8 18.62 -11.78 4.73
N VAL A 9 17.87 -12.84 4.43
CA VAL A 9 16.70 -12.76 3.53
C VAL A 9 15.63 -11.87 4.14
N ALA A 10 15.37 -12.00 5.45
CA ALA A 10 14.41 -11.16 6.16
C ALA A 10 14.77 -9.68 6.06
N ASN A 11 16.04 -9.34 6.29
CA ASN A 11 16.52 -7.96 6.21
C ASN A 11 16.36 -7.40 4.79
N TRP A 12 16.66 -8.21 3.78
CA TRP A 12 16.53 -7.81 2.38
C TRP A 12 15.06 -7.58 2.01
N LEU A 13 14.17 -8.52 2.35
CA LEU A 13 12.74 -8.40 2.08
C LEU A 13 12.13 -7.19 2.79
N LEU A 14 12.51 -6.95 4.05
CA LEU A 14 12.02 -5.80 4.80
C LEU A 14 12.45 -4.49 4.14
N ALA A 15 13.70 -4.39 3.69
CA ALA A 15 14.20 -3.20 3.00
C ALA A 15 13.37 -2.91 1.73
N GLU A 16 13.09 -3.94 0.92
CA GLU A 16 12.28 -3.80 -0.29
C GLU A 16 10.84 -3.40 0.03
N TYR A 17 10.20 -4.10 0.96
CA TYR A 17 8.82 -3.83 1.32
C TYR A 17 8.65 -2.45 1.95
N LEU A 18 9.58 -2.03 2.80
CA LEU A 18 9.54 -0.71 3.42
C LEU A 18 9.73 0.40 2.38
N ALA A 19 10.63 0.23 1.41
CA ALA A 19 10.82 1.20 0.34
C ALA A 19 9.55 1.33 -0.52
N THR A 20 8.94 0.21 -0.90
CA THR A 20 7.69 0.21 -1.66
C THR A 20 6.54 0.81 -0.85
N SER A 21 6.46 0.47 0.44
CA SER A 21 5.45 1.03 1.36
C SER A 21 5.57 2.55 1.45
N HIS A 22 6.80 3.07 1.54
CA HIS A 22 7.04 4.51 1.57
C HIS A 22 6.53 5.18 0.29
N ALA A 23 6.84 4.63 -0.87
CA ALA A 23 6.40 5.17 -2.16
C ALA A 23 4.86 5.16 -2.28
N VAL A 24 4.22 4.06 -1.89
CA VAL A 24 2.76 3.93 -1.90
C VAL A 24 2.12 4.94 -0.95
N ASN A 25 2.65 5.08 0.26
CA ASN A 25 2.12 6.02 1.25
C ASN A 25 2.27 7.47 0.78
N GLU A 26 3.33 7.80 0.04
CA GLU A 26 3.48 9.13 -0.56
C GLU A 26 2.36 9.41 -1.57
N LYS A 27 1.99 8.43 -2.39
CA LYS A 27 0.86 8.55 -3.34
C LYS A 27 -0.46 8.75 -2.60
N ILE A 28 -0.68 8.02 -1.51
CA ILE A 28 -1.87 8.17 -0.67
C ILE A 28 -1.95 9.58 -0.09
N ARG A 29 -0.84 10.10 0.42
CA ARG A 29 -0.78 11.47 0.97
C ARG A 29 -1.07 12.53 -0.09
N LEU A 30 -0.63 12.32 -1.32
CA LEU A 30 -0.92 13.24 -2.43
C LEU A 30 -2.43 13.34 -2.67
N PHE A 31 -3.13 12.20 -2.67
CA PHE A 31 -4.58 12.19 -2.80
C PHE A 31 -5.28 12.84 -1.61
N GLU A 32 -4.82 12.57 -0.39
CA GLU A 32 -5.36 13.21 0.82
C GLU A 32 -5.24 14.72 0.74
N ARG A 33 -4.11 15.24 0.28
CA ARG A 33 -3.90 16.67 0.10
C ARG A 33 -4.75 17.24 -1.03
N LYS A 34 -4.88 16.50 -2.13
CA LYS A 34 -5.67 16.94 -3.28
C LYS A 34 -7.14 17.17 -2.92
N TYR A 35 -7.71 16.28 -2.12
CA TYR A 35 -9.13 16.30 -1.79
C TYR A 35 -9.41 16.84 -0.39
N GLY A 36 -8.40 17.00 0.46
CA GLY A 36 -8.59 17.41 1.85
C GLY A 36 -9.41 16.41 2.64
N GLN A 37 -9.34 15.13 2.28
CA GLN A 37 -10.14 14.05 2.87
C GLN A 37 -9.28 12.80 3.07
N THR A 38 -9.70 11.95 4.01
CA THR A 38 -9.16 10.60 4.13
C THR A 38 -9.75 9.72 3.03
N TRP A 39 -9.14 8.57 2.79
CA TRP A 39 -9.71 7.57 1.87
C TRP A 39 -11.14 7.19 2.24
N ASP A 40 -11.39 6.99 3.53
CA ASP A 40 -12.73 6.65 4.03
C ASP A 40 -13.76 7.68 3.65
N GLU A 41 -13.47 8.95 3.89
CA GLU A 41 -14.35 10.07 3.56
C GLU A 41 -14.56 10.20 2.06
N PHE A 42 -13.47 10.15 1.31
CA PHE A 42 -13.51 10.28 -0.16
C PHE A 42 -14.27 9.13 -0.82
N SER A 43 -13.99 7.89 -0.41
CA SER A 43 -14.63 6.72 -0.99
C SER A 43 -16.14 6.71 -0.75
N LYS A 44 -16.56 7.08 0.45
CA LYS A 44 -17.98 7.18 0.78
C LYS A 44 -18.67 8.26 -0.02
N ALA A 45 -18.02 9.41 -0.20
CA ALA A 45 -18.58 10.51 -1.00
C ALA A 45 -18.73 10.13 -2.47
N VAL A 46 -17.74 9.47 -3.05
CA VAL A 46 -17.78 9.03 -4.45
C VAL A 46 -18.86 7.96 -4.65
N GLU A 47 -18.94 6.98 -3.76
CA GLU A 47 -19.92 5.89 -3.82
C GLU A 47 -21.35 6.38 -3.65
N ALA A 48 -21.57 7.47 -2.91
CA ALA A 48 -22.88 8.05 -2.67
C ALA A 48 -23.25 9.13 -3.69
N ALA A 49 -22.34 9.54 -4.58
CA ALA A 49 -22.60 10.60 -5.53
C ALA A 49 -23.64 10.18 -6.57
N SER A 50 -24.59 11.09 -6.85
CA SER A 50 -25.64 10.86 -7.84
C SER A 50 -25.22 11.22 -9.25
N GLU A 51 -24.13 11.97 -9.40
CA GLU A 51 -23.58 12.39 -10.68
C GLU A 51 -22.19 11.82 -10.87
N GLU A 52 -21.88 11.43 -12.11
CA GLU A 52 -20.56 10.90 -12.46
C GLU A 52 -19.58 12.06 -12.72
N ASP A 53 -18.44 12.00 -12.06
CA ASP A 53 -17.28 12.85 -12.33
C ASP A 53 -16.13 11.90 -12.70
N PHE A 54 -15.77 11.89 -13.97
CA PHE A 54 -14.77 10.96 -14.48
C PHE A 54 -13.39 11.17 -13.86
N ALA A 55 -13.01 12.41 -13.59
CA ALA A 55 -11.74 12.71 -12.94
C ALA A 55 -11.70 12.17 -11.50
N GLN A 56 -12.78 12.37 -10.74
CA GLN A 56 -12.90 11.79 -9.40
C GLN A 56 -12.92 10.27 -9.43
N TRP A 57 -13.59 9.70 -10.42
CA TRP A 57 -13.68 8.25 -10.56
C TRP A 57 -12.32 7.62 -10.84
N ASP A 58 -11.53 8.24 -11.72
CA ASP A 58 -10.17 7.79 -12.01
C ASP A 58 -9.30 7.84 -10.75
N ASP A 59 -9.37 8.93 -9.99
CA ASP A 59 -8.64 9.08 -8.74
C ASP A 59 -9.11 8.06 -7.69
N TYR A 60 -10.41 7.80 -7.64
CA TYR A 60 -10.99 6.80 -6.75
C TYR A 60 -10.39 5.41 -7.02
N ILE A 61 -10.35 5.00 -8.28
CA ILE A 61 -9.80 3.69 -8.68
C ILE A 61 -8.31 3.60 -8.32
N GLU A 62 -7.56 4.63 -8.64
CA GLU A 62 -6.11 4.67 -8.36
C GLU A 62 -5.83 4.68 -6.86
N TRP A 63 -6.52 5.54 -6.12
CA TRP A 63 -6.36 5.62 -4.67
C TRP A 63 -6.74 4.30 -3.98
N LYS A 64 -7.83 3.68 -4.41
CA LYS A 64 -8.27 2.37 -3.92
C LYS A 64 -7.19 1.31 -4.10
N ALA A 65 -6.53 1.30 -5.28
CA ALA A 65 -5.43 0.38 -5.56
C ALA A 65 -4.25 0.59 -4.61
N TYR A 66 -3.89 1.85 -4.32
CA TYR A 66 -2.82 2.16 -3.36
C TYR A 66 -3.19 1.75 -1.94
N ILE A 67 -4.43 1.94 -1.52
CA ILE A 67 -4.90 1.50 -0.19
C ILE A 67 -4.76 -0.02 -0.07
N LYS A 68 -5.19 -0.75 -1.09
CA LYS A 68 -5.06 -2.22 -1.11
C LYS A 68 -3.58 -2.64 -1.04
N THR A 69 -2.75 -2.01 -1.86
CA THR A 69 -1.31 -2.30 -1.88
C THR A 69 -0.67 -2.02 -0.53
N ALA A 70 -1.04 -0.91 0.12
CA ALA A 70 -0.52 -0.57 1.45
C ALA A 70 -0.88 -1.64 2.49
N LYS A 71 -2.10 -2.14 2.45
CA LYS A 71 -2.56 -3.22 3.35
C LYS A 71 -1.80 -4.53 3.09
N ASP A 72 -1.63 -4.89 1.83
CA ASP A 72 -0.89 -6.10 1.44
C ASP A 72 0.57 -6.02 1.89
N LEU A 73 1.19 -4.84 1.73
CA LEU A 73 2.57 -4.62 2.19
C LEU A 73 2.69 -4.68 3.70
N ALA A 74 1.74 -4.10 4.42
CA ALA A 74 1.72 -4.16 5.88
C ALA A 74 1.64 -5.61 6.36
N PHE A 75 0.81 -6.43 5.72
CA PHE A 75 0.72 -7.85 6.01
C PHE A 75 2.04 -8.57 5.74
N LYS A 76 2.66 -8.35 4.58
CA LYS A 76 3.93 -8.95 4.20
C LYS A 76 5.06 -8.56 5.15
N ILE A 77 5.14 -7.30 5.53
CA ILE A 77 6.13 -6.80 6.50
C ILE A 77 5.95 -7.52 7.83
N ASN A 78 4.71 -7.63 8.30
CA ASN A 78 4.40 -8.33 9.55
C ASN A 78 4.82 -9.80 9.48
N GLU A 79 4.52 -10.49 8.38
CA GLU A 79 4.89 -11.89 8.17
C GLU A 79 6.41 -12.08 8.19
N VAL A 80 7.17 -11.21 7.53
CA VAL A 80 8.62 -11.28 7.52
C VAL A 80 9.18 -11.05 8.92
N ARG A 81 8.66 -10.08 9.67
CA ARG A 81 9.09 -9.80 11.05
C ARG A 81 8.84 -10.96 11.99
N HIS A 82 7.83 -11.77 11.73
CA HIS A 82 7.50 -12.96 12.51
C HIS A 82 8.14 -14.24 11.95
N GLY A 83 8.97 -14.14 10.91
CA GLY A 83 9.63 -15.28 10.31
C GLY A 83 8.71 -16.21 9.51
N ASN A 84 7.51 -15.77 9.16
CA ASN A 84 6.50 -16.56 8.45
C ASN A 84 6.73 -16.49 6.94
N PHE A 85 7.93 -16.87 6.49
CA PHE A 85 8.28 -16.95 5.08
C PHE A 85 9.28 -18.07 4.88
N LYS A 86 9.35 -18.58 3.65
CA LYS A 86 10.25 -19.68 3.30
C LYS A 86 11.44 -19.15 2.50
N VAL A 87 12.62 -19.68 2.82
CA VAL A 87 13.82 -19.51 2.03
C VAL A 87 13.96 -20.73 1.14
N ALA A 88 13.90 -20.51 -0.18
CA ALA A 88 14.03 -21.59 -1.17
C ALA A 88 15.49 -21.96 -1.39
#